data_71068252b0a19ff5bba3a94784a421e4
#
_entry.id   71068252b0a19ff5bba3a94784a421e4
#
_cell.length_a   1.000
_cell.length_b   1.000
_cell.length_c   1.000
_cell.angle_alpha   90.00
_cell.angle_beta   90.00
_cell.angle_gamma   90.00
#
_symmetry.space_group_name_H-M   'P 1'
#
loop_
_entity.id
_entity.type
_entity.pdbx_description
1 polymer ?
#
loop_
_entity_poly.entity_id
_entity_poly.type
_entity_poly.pdbx_seq_one_letter_code
_entity_poly.pdbx_strand_id
1 'polypeptide(L)'
;MPLLPLVQLPFSQACENNKAPILAVLTQAFSLNQHVLEIGSGTAQHAVYFAANLPHLIWQTSDQAEYIEVITARCMHEGKLPNAAANLRLPLTLDVTVPWPVEGLTPDIDGVFTANTLHIMSKNMVEAFFTGLGLYLPQLKTLCIYGPFNYQGEFSSDSNRQFDAFLKQRDPASGIRDIEWICSLASEQGLTLKQDVAMPANNRLLHFVRG
;
A
#
# COMPACT_ATOMS: atom_id res chain seq x y z
N MET A 1 29.85 -5.58 -24.31
CA MET A 1 29.22 -4.86 -23.17
C MET A 1 29.37 -5.76 -21.98
N PRO A 2 29.95 -5.29 -20.85
CA PRO A 2 29.97 -6.09 -19.63
C PRO A 2 28.54 -6.34 -19.20
N LEU A 3 28.20 -7.59 -18.89
CA LEU A 3 26.96 -7.95 -18.23
C LEU A 3 26.90 -7.22 -16.88
N LEU A 4 25.92 -6.37 -16.69
CA LEU A 4 25.64 -5.80 -15.37
C LEU A 4 25.48 -6.97 -14.39
N PRO A 5 26.04 -6.91 -13.17
CA PRO A 5 25.86 -7.96 -12.19
C PRO A 5 24.36 -8.17 -11.98
N LEU A 6 23.96 -9.44 -11.87
CA LEU A 6 22.59 -9.81 -11.49
C LEU A 6 22.29 -9.13 -10.16
N VAL A 7 21.53 -8.05 -10.19
CA VAL A 7 21.02 -7.41 -8.98
C VAL A 7 20.07 -8.40 -8.35
N GLN A 8 20.45 -9.00 -7.22
CA GLN A 8 19.58 -9.86 -6.47
C GLN A 8 18.51 -8.99 -5.78
N LEU A 9 17.36 -8.86 -6.44
CA LEU A 9 16.25 -8.06 -5.91
C LEU A 9 15.68 -8.75 -4.66
N PRO A 10 15.41 -8.01 -3.59
CA PRO A 10 14.78 -8.57 -2.39
C PRO A 10 13.45 -9.24 -2.74
N PHE A 11 13.16 -10.35 -2.08
CA PHE A 11 11.97 -11.14 -2.33
C PHE A 11 11.12 -11.29 -1.07
N SER A 12 9.83 -11.07 -1.21
CA SER A 12 8.84 -11.29 -0.14
C SER A 12 7.88 -12.41 -0.54
N GLN A 13 7.96 -13.53 0.18
CA GLN A 13 7.00 -14.63 -0.01
C GLN A 13 5.57 -14.21 0.32
N ALA A 14 5.38 -13.28 1.26
CA ALA A 14 4.07 -12.73 1.60
C ALA A 14 3.44 -12.01 0.40
N CYS A 15 4.22 -11.19 -0.34
CA CYS A 15 3.75 -10.54 -1.56
C CYS A 15 3.35 -11.55 -2.63
N GLU A 16 4.14 -12.63 -2.82
CA GLU A 16 3.79 -13.68 -3.79
C GLU A 16 2.47 -14.38 -3.44
N ASN A 17 2.25 -14.67 -2.17
CA ASN A 17 1.08 -15.41 -1.70
C ASN A 17 -0.21 -14.58 -1.80
N ASN A 18 -0.13 -13.25 -1.65
CA ASN A 18 -1.31 -12.40 -1.55
C ASN A 18 -1.59 -11.56 -2.80
N LYS A 19 -0.65 -11.39 -3.73
CA LYS A 19 -0.80 -10.52 -4.91
C LYS A 19 -2.02 -10.85 -5.78
N ALA A 20 -2.29 -12.12 -6.05
CA ALA A 20 -3.42 -12.50 -6.90
C ALA A 20 -4.78 -12.30 -6.21
N PRO A 21 -4.99 -12.70 -4.93
CA PRO A 21 -6.20 -12.34 -4.18
C PRO A 21 -6.42 -10.83 -4.08
N ILE A 22 -5.36 -10.04 -3.82
CA ILE A 22 -5.46 -8.58 -3.76
C ILE A 22 -5.88 -8.03 -5.13
N LEU A 23 -5.24 -8.45 -6.22
CA LEU A 23 -5.56 -8.01 -7.59
C LEU A 23 -7.05 -8.20 -7.91
N ALA A 24 -7.64 -9.33 -7.53
CA ALA A 24 -9.05 -9.60 -7.78
C ALA A 24 -9.97 -8.51 -7.18
N VAL A 25 -9.64 -8.00 -6.00
CA VAL A 25 -10.39 -6.90 -5.37
C VAL A 25 -10.06 -5.56 -6.04
N LEU A 26 -8.76 -5.26 -6.28
CA LEU A 26 -8.32 -4.01 -6.87
C LEU A 26 -8.89 -3.79 -8.27
N THR A 27 -9.09 -4.86 -9.07
CA THR A 27 -9.69 -4.79 -10.39
C THR A 27 -11.08 -4.15 -10.36
N GLN A 28 -11.85 -4.42 -9.32
CA GLN A 28 -13.18 -3.81 -9.14
C GLN A 28 -13.09 -2.45 -8.44
N ALA A 29 -12.27 -2.37 -7.38
CA ALA A 29 -12.15 -1.16 -6.56
C ALA A 29 -11.64 0.04 -7.38
N PHE A 30 -10.63 -0.18 -8.22
CA PHE A 30 -9.99 0.86 -9.04
C PHE A 30 -10.49 0.91 -10.49
N SER A 31 -11.62 0.29 -10.82
CA SER A 31 -12.14 0.22 -12.20
C SER A 31 -12.42 1.59 -12.83
N LEU A 32 -12.67 2.63 -12.03
CA LEU A 32 -12.95 4.01 -12.46
C LEU A 32 -11.82 4.99 -12.12
N ASN A 33 -10.73 4.50 -11.52
CA ASN A 33 -9.57 5.33 -11.20
C ASN A 33 -8.62 5.41 -12.40
N GLN A 34 -7.75 6.42 -12.38
CA GLN A 34 -6.73 6.64 -13.40
C GLN A 34 -5.31 6.64 -12.82
N HIS A 35 -5.12 7.22 -11.66
CA HIS A 35 -3.82 7.37 -11.01
C HIS A 35 -3.86 6.81 -9.60
N VAL A 36 -3.12 5.74 -9.35
CA VAL A 36 -3.00 5.11 -8.03
C VAL A 36 -1.62 5.39 -7.45
N LEU A 37 -1.59 5.91 -6.22
CA LEU A 37 -0.40 6.02 -5.39
C LEU A 37 -0.33 4.80 -4.47
N GLU A 38 0.75 4.04 -4.56
CA GLU A 38 1.08 3.00 -3.59
C GLU A 38 1.98 3.57 -2.51
N ILE A 39 1.54 3.53 -1.26
CA ILE A 39 2.30 4.00 -0.10
C ILE A 39 2.89 2.79 0.62
N GLY A 40 4.23 2.76 0.77
CA GLY A 40 4.94 1.61 1.33
C GLY A 40 5.10 0.48 0.32
N SER A 41 5.73 0.75 -0.83
CA SER A 41 5.92 -0.23 -1.91
C SER A 41 6.92 -1.35 -1.55
N GLY A 42 7.77 -1.16 -0.56
CA GLY A 42 8.70 -2.17 -0.01
C GLY A 42 9.62 -2.79 -1.07
N THR A 43 9.34 -4.03 -1.44
CA THR A 43 10.09 -4.73 -2.51
C THR A 43 9.61 -4.39 -3.92
N ALA A 44 8.54 -3.61 -4.10
CA ALA A 44 7.83 -3.31 -5.34
C ALA A 44 7.28 -4.53 -6.12
N GLN A 45 7.22 -5.72 -5.49
CA GLN A 45 6.62 -6.91 -6.14
C GLN A 45 5.14 -6.70 -6.44
N HIS A 46 4.38 -6.07 -5.53
CA HIS A 46 2.99 -5.68 -5.73
C HIS A 46 2.85 -4.69 -6.88
N ALA A 47 3.60 -3.59 -6.85
CA ALA A 47 3.55 -2.52 -7.83
C ALA A 47 3.72 -3.04 -9.27
N VAL A 48 4.79 -3.83 -9.50
CA VAL A 48 5.07 -4.42 -10.82
C VAL A 48 3.92 -5.33 -11.26
N TYR A 49 3.44 -6.18 -10.35
CA TYR A 49 2.37 -7.13 -10.67
C TYR A 49 1.03 -6.42 -10.95
N PHE A 50 0.65 -5.43 -10.14
CA PHE A 50 -0.62 -4.73 -10.29
C PHE A 50 -0.61 -3.81 -11.50
N ALA A 51 0.47 -3.06 -11.73
CA ALA A 51 0.58 -2.21 -12.91
C ALA A 51 0.48 -3.02 -14.21
N ALA A 52 1.10 -4.20 -14.27
CA ALA A 52 1.00 -5.08 -15.45
C ALA A 52 -0.42 -5.62 -15.69
N ASN A 53 -1.21 -5.83 -14.62
CA ASN A 53 -2.56 -6.40 -14.70
C ASN A 53 -3.68 -5.35 -14.71
N LEU A 54 -3.37 -4.08 -14.42
CA LEU A 54 -4.30 -2.95 -14.42
C LEU A 54 -3.79 -1.85 -15.39
N PRO A 55 -3.72 -2.12 -16.70
CA PRO A 55 -3.06 -1.25 -17.68
C PRO A 55 -3.76 0.10 -17.90
N HIS A 56 -4.99 0.27 -17.41
CA HIS A 56 -5.72 1.53 -17.45
C HIS A 56 -5.28 2.52 -16.36
N LEU A 57 -4.53 2.05 -15.34
CA LEU A 57 -4.03 2.87 -14.24
C LEU A 57 -2.61 3.35 -14.51
N ILE A 58 -2.28 4.54 -14.11
CA ILE A 58 -0.91 4.94 -13.81
C ILE A 58 -0.62 4.57 -12.36
N TRP A 59 0.39 3.71 -12.14
CA TRP A 59 0.77 3.22 -10.82
C TRP A 59 2.03 3.92 -10.34
N GLN A 60 1.88 4.79 -9.36
CA GLN A 60 2.98 5.52 -8.74
C GLN A 60 3.42 4.81 -7.46
N THR A 61 4.67 4.35 -7.42
CA THR A 61 5.28 3.76 -6.22
C THR A 61 5.79 4.84 -5.28
N SER A 62 5.78 4.57 -3.98
CA SER A 62 6.42 5.44 -2.98
C SER A 62 6.82 4.66 -1.72
N ASP A 63 7.86 5.13 -1.06
CA ASP A 63 8.32 4.59 0.24
C ASP A 63 9.27 5.59 0.91
N GLN A 64 9.72 5.25 2.13
CA GLN A 64 10.79 5.96 2.84
C GLN A 64 12.12 5.87 2.07
N ALA A 65 13.02 6.81 2.33
CA ALA A 65 14.25 7.01 1.56
C ALA A 65 15.12 5.74 1.43
N GLU A 66 15.16 4.90 2.46
CA GLU A 66 15.96 3.67 2.48
C GLU A 66 15.47 2.59 1.49
N TYR A 67 14.20 2.64 1.04
CA TYR A 67 13.63 1.67 0.11
C TYR A 67 13.69 2.10 -1.36
N ILE A 68 13.95 3.39 -1.64
CA ILE A 68 13.87 3.98 -2.98
C ILE A 68 14.80 3.27 -3.98
N GLU A 69 16.04 2.94 -3.57
CA GLU A 69 16.99 2.26 -4.45
C GLU A 69 16.50 0.88 -4.88
N VAL A 70 15.98 0.11 -3.94
CA VAL A 70 15.44 -1.24 -4.18
C VAL A 70 14.23 -1.20 -5.10
N ILE A 71 13.28 -0.30 -4.84
CA ILE A 71 12.09 -0.12 -5.64
C ILE A 71 12.47 0.32 -7.06
N THR A 72 13.39 1.29 -7.18
CA THR A 72 13.91 1.76 -8.48
C THR A 72 14.54 0.61 -9.26
N ALA A 73 15.39 -0.19 -8.62
CA ALA A 73 16.06 -1.33 -9.28
C ALA A 73 15.03 -2.33 -9.81
N ARG A 74 13.99 -2.67 -9.06
CA ARG A 74 12.92 -3.58 -9.53
C ARG A 74 12.12 -2.95 -10.67
N CYS A 75 11.67 -1.72 -10.55
CA CYS A 75 10.93 -1.03 -11.60
C CYS A 75 11.73 -0.98 -12.90
N MET A 76 13.02 -0.68 -12.84
CA MET A 76 13.89 -0.62 -14.00
C MET A 76 14.16 -2.00 -14.60
N HIS A 77 14.38 -3.02 -13.78
CA HIS A 77 14.67 -4.37 -14.23
C HIS A 77 13.44 -5.02 -14.89
N GLU A 78 12.33 -5.03 -14.19
CA GLU A 78 11.08 -5.64 -14.65
C GLU A 78 10.34 -4.74 -15.66
N GLY A 79 10.56 -3.41 -15.62
CA GLY A 79 10.07 -2.46 -16.61
C GLY A 79 10.70 -2.59 -18.00
N LYS A 80 11.74 -3.45 -18.18
CA LYS A 80 12.37 -3.76 -19.46
C LYS A 80 11.91 -5.09 -20.06
N LEU A 81 11.09 -5.85 -19.37
CA LEU A 81 10.55 -7.11 -19.85
C LEU A 81 9.45 -6.86 -20.91
N PRO A 82 9.26 -7.77 -21.89
CA PRO A 82 8.27 -7.60 -22.96
C PRO A 82 6.84 -7.33 -22.48
N ASN A 83 6.53 -7.75 -21.25
CA ASN A 83 5.23 -7.55 -20.60
C ASN A 83 5.28 -6.49 -19.51
N ALA A 84 6.27 -5.61 -19.53
CA ALA A 84 6.43 -4.57 -18.54
C ALA A 84 5.27 -3.60 -18.57
N ALA A 85 4.88 -3.15 -17.40
CA ALA A 85 3.85 -2.15 -17.22
C ALA A 85 4.39 -0.77 -17.62
N ALA A 86 4.08 -0.33 -18.83
CA ALA A 86 4.41 1.03 -19.30
C ALA A 86 3.82 2.14 -18.42
N ASN A 87 2.86 1.79 -17.59
CA ASN A 87 2.12 2.65 -16.67
C ASN A 87 2.72 2.68 -15.26
N LEU A 88 3.78 1.90 -14.97
CA LEU A 88 4.49 1.95 -13.69
C LEU A 88 5.42 3.16 -13.62
N ARG A 89 5.42 3.87 -12.49
CA ARG A 89 6.28 5.04 -12.24
C ARG A 89 7.38 4.71 -11.25
N LEU A 90 8.53 5.35 -11.42
CA LEU A 90 9.64 5.29 -10.47
C LEU A 90 9.22 5.85 -9.09
N PRO A 91 9.82 5.38 -7.99
CA PRO A 91 9.34 5.71 -6.66
C PRO A 91 9.56 7.17 -6.29
N LEU A 92 8.60 7.71 -5.55
CA LEU A 92 8.72 8.95 -4.80
C LEU A 92 9.20 8.64 -3.38
N THR A 93 10.09 9.45 -2.86
CA THR A 93 10.41 9.41 -1.42
C THR A 93 9.23 10.03 -0.67
N LEU A 94 8.55 9.22 0.14
CA LEU A 94 7.40 9.65 0.91
C LEU A 94 7.48 9.07 2.33
N ASP A 95 7.62 9.98 3.30
CA ASP A 95 7.44 9.68 4.72
C ASP A 95 6.14 10.37 5.17
N VAL A 96 5.23 9.60 5.74
CA VAL A 96 3.91 10.11 6.15
C VAL A 96 3.98 11.13 7.27
N THR A 97 5.10 11.22 8.01
CA THR A 97 5.30 12.11 9.16
C THR A 97 5.82 13.50 8.82
N VAL A 98 6.20 13.72 7.56
CA VAL A 98 6.67 15.01 7.04
C VAL A 98 5.83 15.46 5.84
N PRO A 99 5.93 16.72 5.40
CA PRO A 99 5.22 17.16 4.19
C PRO A 99 5.51 16.27 2.98
N TRP A 100 4.45 15.81 2.31
CA TRP A 100 4.60 14.92 1.16
C TRP A 100 5.21 15.66 -0.04
N PRO A 101 5.90 14.94 -0.96
CA PRO A 101 6.64 15.53 -2.08
C PRO A 101 5.68 16.03 -3.18
N VAL A 102 5.03 17.18 -2.95
CA VAL A 102 3.99 17.74 -3.87
C VAL A 102 4.49 17.91 -5.30
N GLU A 103 5.78 18.20 -5.51
CA GLU A 103 6.37 18.35 -6.85
C GLU A 103 6.41 17.03 -7.65
N GLY A 104 6.43 15.88 -6.96
CA GLY A 104 6.42 14.55 -7.59
C GLY A 104 5.04 13.89 -7.63
N LEU A 105 4.10 14.38 -6.82
CA LEU A 105 2.73 13.90 -6.83
C LEU A 105 1.97 14.58 -7.97
N THR A 106 1.41 13.78 -8.88
CA THR A 106 0.48 14.34 -9.86
C THR A 106 -0.79 14.79 -9.13
N PRO A 107 -1.35 15.98 -9.46
CA PRO A 107 -2.58 16.45 -8.81
C PRO A 107 -3.79 15.56 -9.07
N ASP A 108 -3.66 14.58 -9.95
CA ASP A 108 -4.73 13.71 -10.44
C ASP A 108 -4.77 12.34 -9.74
N ILE A 109 -4.01 12.14 -8.64
CA ILE A 109 -4.08 10.88 -7.87
C ILE A 109 -5.48 10.75 -7.30
N ASP A 110 -6.22 9.76 -7.78
CA ASP A 110 -7.60 9.48 -7.42
C ASP A 110 -7.79 8.13 -6.72
N GLY A 111 -6.72 7.33 -6.63
CA GLY A 111 -6.66 6.08 -5.89
C GLY A 111 -5.42 5.97 -5.00
N VAL A 112 -5.56 5.32 -3.84
CA VAL A 112 -4.44 4.96 -2.97
C VAL A 112 -4.52 3.49 -2.61
N PHE A 113 -3.36 2.84 -2.66
CA PHE A 113 -3.16 1.47 -2.21
C PHE A 113 -2.05 1.41 -1.17
N THR A 114 -2.23 0.58 -0.15
CA THR A 114 -1.16 0.24 0.79
C THR A 114 -1.35 -1.20 1.31
N ALA A 115 -0.26 -1.93 1.48
CA ALA A 115 -0.29 -3.31 1.91
C ALA A 115 0.75 -3.59 3.00
N ASN A 116 0.29 -4.15 4.11
CA ASN A 116 1.13 -4.56 5.23
C ASN A 116 1.92 -3.41 5.89
N THR A 117 1.42 -2.19 5.85
CA THR A 117 2.07 -0.98 6.37
C THR A 117 1.50 -0.54 7.72
N LEU A 118 0.18 -0.50 7.89
CA LEU A 118 -0.44 0.10 9.05
C LEU A 118 -0.08 -0.57 10.38
N HIS A 119 0.21 -1.87 10.36
CA HIS A 119 0.60 -2.60 11.56
C HIS A 119 2.09 -2.45 11.92
N ILE A 120 2.93 -1.95 11.00
CA ILE A 120 4.34 -1.59 11.28
C ILE A 120 4.52 -0.11 11.60
N MET A 121 3.61 0.75 11.17
CA MET A 121 3.57 2.17 11.55
C MET A 121 3.20 2.33 13.03
N SER A 122 3.74 3.35 13.71
CA SER A 122 3.20 3.78 15.00
C SER A 122 1.79 4.37 14.84
N LYS A 123 1.04 4.54 15.94
CA LYS A 123 -0.28 5.20 15.86
C LYS A 123 -0.20 6.60 15.27
N ASN A 124 0.80 7.39 15.66
CA ASN A 124 0.99 8.74 15.14
C ASN A 124 1.28 8.74 13.64
N MET A 125 2.03 7.74 13.14
CA MET A 125 2.27 7.58 11.69
C MET A 125 0.98 7.22 10.94
N VAL A 126 0.13 6.38 11.52
CA VAL A 126 -1.18 6.05 10.93
C VAL A 126 -2.09 7.28 10.87
N GLU A 127 -2.14 8.09 11.94
CA GLU A 127 -2.86 9.36 11.96
C GLU A 127 -2.31 10.34 10.92
N ALA A 128 -0.99 10.46 10.81
CA ALA A 128 -0.32 11.30 9.81
C ALA A 128 -0.61 10.81 8.38
N PHE A 129 -0.65 9.48 8.14
CA PHE A 129 -1.04 8.90 6.86
C PHE A 129 -2.44 9.38 6.44
N PHE A 130 -3.45 9.25 7.31
CA PHE A 130 -4.81 9.69 6.97
C PHE A 130 -4.91 11.21 6.81
N THR A 131 -4.25 11.98 7.66
CA THR A 131 -4.17 13.43 7.53
C THR A 131 -3.55 13.82 6.18
N GLY A 132 -2.47 13.15 5.78
CA GLY A 132 -1.81 13.36 4.50
C GLY A 132 -2.71 13.06 3.30
N LEU A 133 -3.54 12.01 3.36
CA LEU A 133 -4.52 11.71 2.31
C LEU A 133 -5.49 12.88 2.06
N GLY A 134 -5.99 13.48 3.14
CA GLY A 134 -6.90 14.64 3.04
C GLY A 134 -6.21 15.91 2.54
N LEU A 135 -4.97 16.15 3.02
CA LEU A 135 -4.25 17.39 2.73
C LEU A 135 -3.64 17.43 1.32
N TYR A 136 -3.04 16.32 0.89
CA TYR A 136 -2.23 16.26 -0.34
C TYR A 136 -2.93 15.62 -1.52
N LEU A 137 -4.04 14.88 -1.31
CA LEU A 137 -4.77 14.17 -2.36
C LEU A 137 -6.24 14.63 -2.45
N PRO A 138 -6.50 15.88 -2.89
CA PRO A 138 -7.86 16.43 -2.93
C PRO A 138 -8.78 15.67 -3.90
N GLN A 139 -8.23 14.99 -4.92
CA GLN A 139 -8.98 14.20 -5.90
C GLN A 139 -9.15 12.72 -5.50
N LEU A 140 -8.68 12.31 -4.32
CA LEU A 140 -8.77 10.93 -3.86
C LEU A 140 -10.23 10.48 -3.79
N LYS A 141 -10.55 9.40 -4.53
CA LYS A 141 -11.88 8.77 -4.59
C LYS A 141 -11.89 7.40 -3.91
N THR A 142 -10.80 6.65 -4.03
CA THR A 142 -10.72 5.25 -3.60
C THR A 142 -9.46 5.00 -2.80
N LEU A 143 -9.61 4.38 -1.62
CA LEU A 143 -8.50 3.91 -0.79
C LEU A 143 -8.66 2.42 -0.53
N CYS A 144 -7.62 1.63 -0.82
CA CYS A 144 -7.54 0.22 -0.51
C CYS A 144 -6.40 -0.06 0.46
N ILE A 145 -6.71 -0.66 1.60
CA ILE A 145 -5.75 -1.01 2.66
C ILE A 145 -5.77 -2.52 2.89
N TYR A 146 -4.63 -3.19 2.68
CA TYR A 146 -4.48 -4.62 2.93
C TYR A 146 -3.63 -4.87 4.17
N GLY A 147 -4.09 -5.78 5.03
CA GLY A 147 -3.36 -6.22 6.21
C GLY A 147 -4.26 -6.92 7.23
N PRO A 148 -3.71 -7.29 8.40
CA PRO A 148 -4.51 -7.79 9.52
C PRO A 148 -5.18 -6.63 10.25
N PHE A 149 -6.40 -6.88 10.76
CA PHE A 149 -7.15 -5.94 11.59
C PHE A 149 -7.80 -6.66 12.76
N ASN A 150 -7.94 -5.93 13.87
CA ASN A 150 -8.75 -6.30 15.02
C ASN A 150 -10.16 -5.73 14.88
N TYR A 151 -11.10 -6.30 15.61
CA TYR A 151 -12.49 -5.86 15.65
C TYR A 151 -12.92 -5.72 17.12
N GLN A 152 -13.41 -4.54 17.50
CA GLN A 152 -13.85 -4.25 18.85
C GLN A 152 -12.79 -4.55 19.94
N GLY A 153 -11.51 -4.30 19.61
CA GLY A 153 -10.38 -4.57 20.49
C GLY A 153 -9.94 -6.04 20.55
N GLU A 154 -10.60 -6.94 19.80
CA GLU A 154 -10.31 -8.36 19.82
C GLU A 154 -9.56 -8.83 18.56
N PHE A 155 -8.63 -9.75 18.73
CA PHE A 155 -7.92 -10.37 17.61
C PHE A 155 -8.85 -11.27 16.79
N SER A 156 -8.80 -11.13 15.47
CA SER A 156 -9.59 -11.95 14.55
C SER A 156 -9.17 -13.42 14.51
N SER A 157 -7.98 -13.76 15.05
CA SER A 157 -7.46 -15.12 15.13
C SER A 157 -6.29 -15.22 16.11
N ASP A 158 -5.98 -16.44 16.55
CA ASP A 158 -4.80 -16.70 17.40
C ASP A 158 -3.48 -16.42 16.65
N SER A 159 -3.43 -16.64 15.34
CA SER A 159 -2.25 -16.29 14.53
C SER A 159 -2.03 -14.78 14.49
N ASN A 160 -3.08 -13.98 14.42
CA ASN A 160 -2.96 -12.51 14.48
C ASN A 160 -2.53 -12.03 15.87
N ARG A 161 -2.99 -12.68 16.94
CA ARG A 161 -2.49 -12.41 18.30
C ARG A 161 -0.98 -12.67 18.44
N GLN A 162 -0.51 -13.80 17.90
CA GLN A 162 0.92 -14.14 17.91
C GLN A 162 1.73 -13.16 17.04
N PHE A 163 1.19 -12.77 15.90
CA PHE A 163 1.83 -11.82 15.00
C PHE A 163 1.92 -10.43 15.63
N ASP A 164 0.88 -9.97 16.32
CA ASP A 164 0.90 -8.70 17.07
C ASP A 164 1.98 -8.70 18.16
N ALA A 165 2.10 -9.81 18.91
CA ALA A 165 3.14 -9.94 19.91
C ALA A 165 4.56 -9.90 19.28
N PHE A 166 4.74 -10.54 18.13
CA PHE A 166 6.01 -10.50 17.38
C PHE A 166 6.35 -9.09 16.89
N LEU A 167 5.36 -8.35 16.37
CA LEU A 167 5.54 -6.96 15.94
C LEU A 167 6.01 -6.09 17.12
N LYS A 168 5.33 -6.17 18.26
CA LYS A 168 5.63 -5.39 19.47
C LYS A 168 6.98 -5.73 20.12
N GLN A 169 7.48 -6.93 19.90
CA GLN A 169 8.84 -7.29 20.32
C GLN A 169 9.91 -6.57 19.48
N ARG A 170 9.64 -6.30 18.22
CA ARG A 170 10.56 -5.59 17.31
C ARG A 170 10.46 -4.07 17.47
N ASP A 171 9.26 -3.57 17.59
CA ASP A 171 8.94 -2.17 17.84
C ASP A 171 7.65 -2.07 18.68
N PRO A 172 7.72 -1.61 19.95
CA PRO A 172 6.54 -1.47 20.81
C PRO A 172 5.45 -0.54 20.25
N ALA A 173 5.77 0.36 19.31
CA ALA A 173 4.81 1.24 18.66
C ALA A 173 4.03 0.55 17.52
N SER A 174 4.54 -0.58 17.01
CA SER A 174 3.86 -1.42 16.02
C SER A 174 2.72 -2.23 16.65
N GLY A 175 1.87 -2.80 15.83
CA GLY A 175 0.78 -3.72 16.25
C GLY A 175 -0.42 -3.65 15.32
N ILE A 176 -1.28 -4.67 15.40
CA ILE A 176 -2.49 -4.76 14.60
C ILE A 176 -3.47 -3.67 15.05
N ARG A 177 -4.07 -2.97 14.10
CA ARG A 177 -4.98 -1.84 14.34
C ARG A 177 -6.42 -2.30 14.35
N ASP A 178 -7.25 -1.63 15.18
CA ASP A 178 -8.69 -1.86 15.19
C ASP A 178 -9.33 -1.20 13.98
N ILE A 179 -10.21 -1.94 13.29
CA ILE A 179 -10.89 -1.44 12.09
C ILE A 179 -11.74 -0.20 12.40
N GLU A 180 -12.36 -0.14 13.57
CA GLU A 180 -13.20 0.98 13.99
C GLU A 180 -12.39 2.28 14.07
N TRP A 181 -11.16 2.21 14.61
CA TRP A 181 -10.27 3.36 14.64
C TRP A 181 -9.83 3.78 13.23
N ILE A 182 -9.50 2.82 12.35
CA ILE A 182 -9.17 3.09 10.95
C ILE A 182 -10.35 3.74 10.22
N CYS A 183 -11.57 3.24 10.44
CA CYS A 183 -12.79 3.84 9.87
C CYS A 183 -13.04 5.27 10.38
N SER A 184 -12.74 5.55 11.66
CA SER A 184 -12.84 6.91 12.20
C SER A 184 -11.88 7.87 11.50
N LEU A 185 -10.58 7.50 11.38
CA LEU A 185 -9.58 8.31 10.69
C LEU A 185 -9.92 8.53 9.20
N ALA A 186 -10.42 7.49 8.53
CA ALA A 186 -10.88 7.60 7.14
C ALA A 186 -12.07 8.56 7.00
N SER A 187 -13.03 8.48 7.94
CA SER A 187 -14.22 9.33 7.95
C SER A 187 -13.88 10.82 8.12
N GLU A 188 -12.88 11.15 8.94
CA GLU A 188 -12.36 12.51 9.10
C GLU A 188 -11.83 13.09 7.77
N GLN A 189 -11.42 12.22 6.83
CA GLN A 189 -10.97 12.61 5.49
C GLN A 189 -12.06 12.47 4.42
N GLY A 190 -13.32 12.26 4.82
CA GLY A 190 -14.45 12.09 3.91
C GLY A 190 -14.48 10.75 3.17
N LEU A 191 -13.79 9.73 3.71
CA LEU A 191 -13.75 8.38 3.15
C LEU A 191 -14.62 7.44 3.99
N THR A 192 -15.51 6.69 3.33
CA THR A 192 -16.41 5.74 3.97
C THR A 192 -16.06 4.31 3.57
N LEU A 193 -16.06 3.39 4.52
CA LEU A 193 -15.83 1.97 4.25
C LEU A 193 -16.97 1.41 3.39
N LYS A 194 -16.65 1.00 2.17
CA LYS A 194 -17.58 0.38 1.22
C LYS A 194 -17.58 -1.13 1.34
N GLN A 195 -16.41 -1.73 1.52
CA GLN A 195 -16.26 -3.18 1.65
C GLN A 195 -15.12 -3.52 2.61
N ASP A 196 -15.33 -4.57 3.40
CA ASP A 196 -14.35 -5.26 4.21
C ASP A 196 -14.25 -6.70 3.72
N VAL A 197 -13.22 -6.99 2.90
CA VAL A 197 -13.08 -8.26 2.18
C VAL A 197 -12.16 -9.19 2.95
N ALA A 198 -12.65 -10.41 3.24
CA ALA A 198 -11.82 -11.47 3.83
C ALA A 198 -10.73 -11.91 2.86
N MET A 199 -9.49 -11.96 3.34
CA MET A 199 -8.32 -12.30 2.56
C MET A 199 -7.58 -13.50 3.17
N PRO A 200 -6.72 -14.19 2.41
CA PRO A 200 -5.93 -15.29 2.95
C PRO A 200 -5.10 -14.91 4.18
N ALA A 201 -4.78 -15.90 5.01
CA ALA A 201 -3.97 -15.76 6.22
C ALA A 201 -4.52 -14.74 7.24
N ASN A 202 -5.85 -14.72 7.41
CA ASN A 202 -6.55 -13.85 8.37
C ASN A 202 -6.29 -12.35 8.16
N ASN A 203 -5.95 -11.96 6.92
CA ASN A 203 -5.89 -10.57 6.51
C ASN A 203 -7.25 -10.08 6.00
N ARG A 204 -7.35 -8.78 5.83
CA ARG A 204 -8.51 -8.08 5.22
C ARG A 204 -8.01 -7.14 4.13
N LEU A 205 -8.88 -6.85 3.18
CA LEU A 205 -8.72 -5.70 2.30
C LEU A 205 -9.89 -4.75 2.54
N LEU A 206 -9.58 -3.60 3.10
CA LEU A 206 -10.54 -2.54 3.39
C LEU A 206 -10.61 -1.62 2.18
N HIS A 207 -11.79 -1.52 1.56
CA HIS A 207 -12.06 -0.64 0.43
C HIS A 207 -12.91 0.54 0.89
N PHE A 208 -12.33 1.72 0.88
CA PHE A 208 -12.98 2.99 1.20
C PHE A 208 -13.24 3.79 -0.07
N VAL A 209 -14.32 4.58 -0.05
CA VAL A 209 -14.68 5.50 -1.14
C VAL A 209 -15.02 6.87 -0.56
N ARG A 210 -14.70 7.92 -1.31
CA ARG A 210 -15.18 9.27 -1.01
C ARG A 210 -16.58 9.42 -1.62
N GLY A 211 -17.53 9.87 -0.80
CA GLY A 211 -18.91 10.14 -1.23
C GLY A 211 -19.04 11.45 -2.02
#